data_4a8e86ae152a6b24f1096ab2bd049bbf
#
_entry.id   4a8e86ae152a6b24f1096ab2bd049bbf
#
_cell.length_a   1.000
_cell.length_b   1.000
_cell.length_c   1.000
_cell.angle_alpha   90.00
_cell.angle_beta   90.00
_cell.angle_gamma   90.00
#
_symmetry.space_group_name_H-M   'P 1'
#
loop_
_entity.id
_entity.type
_entity.pdbx_description
1 polymer ?
#
loop_
_entity_poly.entity_id
_entity_poly.type
_entity_poly.pdbx_seq_one_letter_code
_entity_poly.pdbx_strand_id
1 'polypeptide(L)'
;MRKELVKTNIIIMPIFLAPLNEEVTITHIHGDDKTIRHLKDLGLTTGAKVRVMSKDKGALVIYVFESKLALDRDIAKAILVS
;
A
#
# COMPACT_ATOMS: atom_id res chain seq x y z
N MET A 1 19.58 -8.67 25.37
CA MET A 1 19.21 -8.48 24.84
C MET A 1 18.51 -8.57 24.15
N ARG A 2 18.19 -8.73 23.65
CA ARG A 2 17.61 -8.75 22.93
C ARG A 2 16.66 -8.22 22.61
N LYS A 3 16.56 -7.50 22.63
CA LYS A 3 15.68 -6.77 22.37
C LYS A 3 15.36 -6.57 21.06
N GLU A 4 16.10 -6.79 20.27
CA GLU A 4 15.86 -6.57 18.96
C GLU A 4 14.78 -7.39 18.51
N LEU A 5 14.53 -8.38 19.14
CA LEU A 5 13.51 -9.19 18.70
C LEU A 5 12.24 -8.55 18.77
N VAL A 6 12.12 -7.75 19.70
CA VAL A 6 10.93 -7.17 19.92
C VAL A 6 10.43 -6.39 18.87
N LYS A 7 11.26 -5.86 18.09
CA LYS A 7 10.84 -5.03 17.15
C LYS A 7 10.31 -5.63 16.00
N THR A 8 10.09 -6.79 15.93
CA THR A 8 9.56 -7.34 14.77
C THR A 8 8.07 -7.34 14.78
N ASN A 9 7.46 -6.45 15.46
CA ASN A 9 6.04 -6.34 15.38
C ASN A 9 5.69 -5.72 14.06
N ILE A 10 5.22 -6.52 13.14
CA ILE A 10 4.82 -6.05 11.85
C ILE A 10 3.33 -5.92 11.86
N ILE A 11 2.83 -4.74 11.61
CA ILE A 11 1.41 -4.50 11.56
C ILE A 11 1.01 -4.38 10.11
N ILE A 12 0.18 -5.30 9.67
CA ILE A 12 -0.34 -5.28 8.31
C ILE A 12 -1.68 -4.59 8.35
N MET A 13 -1.87 -3.61 7.52
CA MET A 13 -3.08 -2.80 7.55
C MET A 13 -3.54 -2.46 6.15
N PRO A 14 -4.81 -2.13 5.96
CA PRO A 14 -5.27 -1.61 4.68
C PRO A 14 -4.53 -0.32 4.37
N ILE A 15 -4.24 -0.10 3.11
CA ILE A 15 -3.47 1.08 2.73
C ILE A 15 -4.16 2.38 3.14
N PHE A 16 -5.49 2.38 3.29
CA PHE A 16 -6.19 3.56 3.74
C PHE A 16 -5.81 3.96 5.16
N LEU A 17 -5.30 3.04 5.95
CA LEU A 17 -4.91 3.34 7.32
C LEU A 17 -3.44 3.71 7.44
N ALA A 18 -2.71 3.67 6.36
CA ALA A 18 -1.29 4.01 6.43
C ALA A 18 -1.13 5.49 6.76
N PRO A 19 -0.12 5.84 7.52
CA PRO A 19 0.11 7.25 7.84
C PRO A 19 0.53 8.01 6.59
N LEU A 20 0.16 9.27 6.54
CA LEU A 20 0.49 10.09 5.39
C LEU A 20 1.98 10.38 5.36
N ASN A 21 2.50 10.42 4.18
CA ASN A 21 3.89 10.78 3.95
C ASN A 21 4.95 9.85 4.56
N GLU A 22 4.56 8.63 4.88
CA GLU A 22 5.51 7.65 5.36
C GLU A 22 5.59 6.50 4.39
N GLU A 23 6.77 5.98 4.18
CA GLU A 23 6.95 4.89 3.27
C GLU A 23 6.44 3.61 3.90
N VAL A 24 5.62 2.88 3.18
CA VAL A 24 5.14 1.56 3.61
C VAL A 24 5.33 0.59 2.47
N THR A 25 5.30 -0.69 2.78
CA THR A 25 5.54 -1.73 1.80
C THR A 25 4.26 -2.50 1.55
N ILE A 26 3.95 -2.76 0.29
CA ILE A 26 2.79 -3.56 -0.04
C ILE A 26 3.09 -5.00 0.33
N THR A 27 2.25 -5.59 1.17
CA THR A 27 2.44 -6.96 1.60
C THR A 27 1.50 -7.92 0.93
N HIS A 28 0.29 -7.49 0.63
CA HIS A 28 -0.71 -8.34 -0.01
C HIS A 28 -1.58 -7.52 -0.93
N ILE A 29 -2.01 -8.13 -2.02
CA ILE A 29 -2.97 -7.52 -2.91
C ILE A 29 -4.04 -8.58 -3.14
N HIS A 30 -5.28 -8.26 -2.83
CA HIS A 30 -6.41 -9.16 -3.00
C HIS A 30 -7.16 -8.78 -4.27
N GLY A 31 -7.89 -9.72 -4.81
CA GLY A 31 -8.70 -9.42 -5.97
C GLY A 31 -8.54 -10.54 -6.98
N ASP A 32 -9.23 -10.41 -8.11
CA ASP A 32 -9.13 -11.41 -9.14
C ASP A 32 -7.86 -11.15 -9.97
N ASP A 33 -7.56 -12.08 -10.86
CA ASP A 33 -6.33 -11.97 -11.63
C ASP A 33 -6.27 -10.71 -12.46
N LYS A 34 -7.42 -10.25 -12.94
CA LYS A 34 -7.45 -9.08 -13.77
C LYS A 34 -7.08 -7.84 -12.97
N THR A 35 -7.63 -7.72 -11.77
CA THR A 35 -7.33 -6.59 -10.90
C THR A 35 -5.87 -6.60 -10.50
N ILE A 36 -5.37 -7.76 -10.12
CA ILE A 36 -3.98 -7.85 -9.69
C ILE A 36 -3.04 -7.51 -10.84
N ARG A 37 -3.36 -7.95 -12.05
CA ARG A 37 -2.53 -7.66 -13.18
C ARG A 37 -2.55 -6.16 -13.52
N HIS A 38 -3.73 -5.54 -13.40
CA HIS A 38 -3.85 -4.12 -13.65
C HIS A 38 -2.99 -3.33 -12.67
N LEU A 39 -3.05 -3.70 -11.39
CA LEU A 39 -2.26 -3.00 -10.38
C LEU A 39 -0.78 -3.22 -10.61
N LYS A 40 -0.42 -4.43 -11.05
CA LYS A 40 0.97 -4.72 -11.32
C LYS A 40 1.48 -3.84 -12.44
N ASP A 41 0.66 -3.60 -13.46
CA ASP A 41 1.07 -2.76 -14.56
C ASP A 41 1.31 -1.32 -14.11
N LEU A 42 0.71 -0.93 -12.99
CA LEU A 42 0.92 0.39 -12.44
C LEU A 42 2.08 0.42 -11.45
N GLY A 43 2.75 -0.71 -11.27
CA GLY A 43 3.87 -0.77 -10.33
C GLY A 43 3.48 -1.20 -8.94
N LEU A 44 2.21 -1.58 -8.73
CA LEU A 44 1.74 -1.96 -7.41
C LEU A 44 1.78 -3.47 -7.27
N THR A 45 2.86 -3.96 -6.71
CA THR A 45 3.03 -5.39 -6.48
C THR A 45 3.48 -5.60 -5.06
N THR A 46 3.39 -6.83 -4.60
CA THR A 46 3.90 -7.19 -3.29
C THR A 46 5.39 -6.85 -3.23
N GLY A 47 5.79 -6.20 -2.19
CA GLY A 47 7.17 -5.76 -2.03
C GLY A 47 7.45 -4.34 -2.49
N ALA A 48 6.52 -3.72 -3.21
CA ALA A 48 6.73 -2.36 -3.67
C ALA A 48 6.59 -1.39 -2.51
N LYS A 49 7.39 -0.34 -2.51
CA LYS A 49 7.31 0.68 -1.49
C LYS A 49 6.50 1.84 -2.00
N VAL A 50 5.57 2.29 -1.19
CA VAL A 50 4.67 3.35 -1.57
C VAL A 50 4.54 4.34 -0.43
N ARG A 51 4.05 5.52 -0.76
CA ARG A 51 3.83 6.55 0.24
C ARG A 51 2.47 7.16 -0.02
N VAL A 52 1.62 7.20 0.99
CA VAL A 52 0.30 7.77 0.85
C VAL A 52 0.42 9.27 1.00
N MET A 53 0.06 10.01 -0.03
CA MET A 53 0.22 11.45 -0.03
C MET A 53 -1.03 12.17 0.46
N SER A 54 -2.20 11.67 0.10
CA SER A 54 -3.42 12.27 0.59
C SER A 54 -4.56 11.27 0.55
N LYS A 55 -5.57 11.52 1.35
CA LYS A 55 -6.75 10.69 1.41
C LYS A 55 -7.93 11.59 1.25
N ASP A 56 -8.85 11.20 0.42
CA ASP A 56 -10.06 11.97 0.22
C ASP A 56 -11.19 10.97 0.22
N LYS A 57 -12.41 11.44 0.22
CA LYS A 57 -13.55 10.60 0.37
C LYS A 57 -13.62 9.41 -0.53
N GLY A 58 -13.31 9.52 -1.72
CA GLY A 58 -13.41 8.40 -2.62
C GLY A 58 -12.10 8.01 -3.24
N ALA A 59 -11.01 8.60 -2.83
CA ALA A 59 -9.76 8.38 -3.51
C ALA A 59 -8.56 8.46 -2.59
N LEU A 60 -7.50 7.82 -3.01
CA LEU A 60 -6.26 7.80 -2.27
C LEU A 60 -5.18 8.18 -3.28
N VAL A 61 -4.37 9.15 -2.98
CA VAL A 61 -3.27 9.52 -3.86
C VAL A 61 -2.00 8.94 -3.25
N ILE A 62 -1.30 8.12 -4.01
CA ILE A 62 -0.08 7.51 -3.52
C ILE A 62 1.08 7.85 -4.45
N TYR A 63 2.26 7.70 -3.93
CA TYR A 63 3.47 7.92 -4.68
C TYR A 63 4.15 6.56 -4.77
N VAL A 64 4.41 6.08 -5.96
CA VAL A 64 5.10 4.81 -6.14
C VAL A 64 6.14 5.02 -7.24
N PHE A 65 7.36 4.62 -6.98
CA PHE A 65 8.50 4.90 -7.82
C PHE A 65 8.59 6.41 -7.94
N GLU A 66 8.45 7.02 -8.94
CA GLU A 66 8.52 8.47 -9.01
C GLU A 66 7.25 9.01 -9.64
N SER A 67 6.16 8.30 -9.45
CA SER A 67 4.90 8.68 -10.05
C SER A 67 3.81 8.76 -9.01
N LYS A 68 2.86 9.64 -9.24
CA LYS A 68 1.70 9.73 -8.39
C LYS A 68 0.58 8.97 -9.05
N LEU A 69 -0.16 8.22 -8.25
CA LEU A 69 -1.30 7.48 -8.74
C LEU A 69 -2.49 7.79 -7.86
N ALA A 70 -3.65 7.92 -8.46
CA ALA A 70 -4.88 8.08 -7.71
C ALA A 70 -5.61 6.74 -7.77
N LEU A 71 -5.92 6.19 -6.63
CA LEU A 71 -6.62 4.92 -6.54
C LEU A 71 -8.00 5.18 -5.98
N ASP A 72 -9.03 4.60 -6.59
CA ASP A 72 -10.34 4.75 -6.01
C ASP A 72 -10.45 3.83 -4.80
N ARG A 73 -11.50 4.02 -4.03
CA ARG A 73 -11.65 3.28 -2.81
C ARG A 73 -11.73 1.79 -2.99
N ASP A 74 -12.41 1.34 -4.03
CA ASP A 74 -12.56 -0.09 -4.23
C ASP A 74 -11.23 -0.76 -4.54
N ILE A 75 -10.40 -0.11 -5.30
CA ILE A 75 -9.10 -0.67 -5.60
C ILE A 75 -8.19 -0.59 -4.39
N ALA A 76 -8.25 0.51 -3.67
CA ALA A 76 -7.41 0.66 -2.49
C ALA A 76 -7.74 -0.37 -1.42
N LYS A 77 -8.99 -0.80 -1.34
CA LYS A 77 -9.36 -1.81 -0.36
C LYS A 77 -8.64 -3.12 -0.59
N ALA A 78 -8.17 -3.36 -1.78
CA ALA A 78 -7.51 -4.62 -2.09
C ALA A 78 -6.05 -4.64 -1.66
N ILE A 79 -5.51 -3.53 -1.18
CA ILE A 79 -4.08 -3.42 -0.90
C ILE A 79 -3.81 -3.35 0.58
N LEU A 80 -2.95 -4.26 1.06
CA LEU A 80 -2.51 -4.25 2.45
C LEU A 80 -1.03 -3.89 2.48
N VAL A 81 -0.67 -3.11 3.48
CA VAL A 81 0.70 -2.60 3.62
C VAL A 81 1.20 -2.79 5.04
N SER A 82 2.47 -2.64 5.20
CA SER A 82 3.09 -2.62 6.52
C SER A 82 4.30 -1.70 6.56
#